data_255998f535fbe9fa5d8b02eb10df44cb
#
_entry.id   255998f535fbe9fa5d8b02eb10df44cb
#
_cell.length_a   1.000
_cell.length_b   1.000
_cell.length_c   1.000
_cell.angle_alpha   90.00
_cell.angle_beta   90.00
_cell.angle_gamma   90.00
#
_symmetry.space_group_name_H-M   'P 1'
#
loop_
_entity.id
_entity.type
_entity.pdbx_description
1 polymer ?
#
loop_
_entity_poly.entity_id
_entity_poly.type
_entity_poly.pdbx_seq_one_letter_code
_entity_poly.pdbx_strand_id
1 'polypeptide(L)'
;LLIKNRRSTHWGFPKGHIEKGETFEQTAIREVLEETGIHIQILPQFASKSEYTIQGRVEKSVTIFLAKTKDTQTTIQREEIEDYIWLNFEKAMDTLRFINDRNILQSAHDFLVEQKII
;
A
#
# COMPACT_ATOMS: atom_id res chain seq x y z
N LEU A 1 2.01 0.53 7.36
CA LEU A 1 2.41 -0.87 7.21
C LEU A 1 3.12 -1.07 5.87
N LEU A 2 4.32 -1.61 5.94
CA LEU A 2 5.07 -2.02 4.76
C LEU A 2 5.26 -3.53 4.78
N ILE A 3 5.28 -4.12 3.61
CA ILE A 3 5.55 -5.55 3.45
C ILE A 3 6.73 -5.76 2.51
N LYS A 4 7.36 -6.93 2.66
CA LYS A 4 8.40 -7.38 1.75
C LYS A 4 7.90 -8.66 1.07
N ASN A 5 7.72 -8.60 -0.23
CA ASN A 5 7.31 -9.74 -1.03
C ASN A 5 8.49 -10.69 -1.21
N ARG A 6 8.26 -12.00 -1.26
CA ARG A 6 9.34 -13.00 -1.42
C ARG A 6 10.11 -12.85 -2.72
N ARG A 7 9.48 -12.26 -3.74
CA ARG A 7 10.12 -12.03 -5.05
C ARG A 7 10.78 -10.67 -5.16
N SER A 8 10.76 -9.88 -4.10
CA SER A 8 11.31 -8.54 -4.07
C SER A 8 12.36 -8.43 -2.97
N THR A 9 13.35 -7.58 -3.20
CA THR A 9 14.33 -7.22 -2.18
C THR A 9 13.97 -5.92 -1.48
N HIS A 10 12.80 -5.34 -1.78
CA HIS A 10 12.41 -4.02 -1.32
C HIS A 10 11.11 -4.06 -0.52
N TRP A 11 11.02 -3.17 0.46
CA TRP A 11 9.79 -2.89 1.17
C TRP A 11 8.84 -2.08 0.30
N GLY A 12 7.55 -2.37 0.37
CA GLY A 12 6.53 -1.65 -0.38
C GLY A 12 5.18 -1.71 0.29
N PHE A 13 4.19 -1.09 -0.34
CA PHE A 13 2.82 -1.12 0.15
C PHE A 13 2.17 -2.47 -0.16
N PRO A 14 1.25 -2.95 0.71
CA PRO A 14 0.41 -4.09 0.34
C PRO A 14 -0.39 -3.75 -0.92
N LYS A 15 -0.39 -4.65 -1.88
CA LYS A 15 -1.09 -4.44 -3.15
C LYS A 15 -1.28 -5.77 -3.87
N GLY A 16 -2.20 -5.77 -4.83
CA GLY A 16 -2.44 -6.94 -5.65
C GLY A 16 -3.27 -6.60 -6.87
N HIS A 17 -3.64 -7.63 -7.62
CA HIS A 17 -4.34 -7.49 -8.89
C HIS A 17 -5.85 -7.49 -8.70
N ILE A 18 -6.54 -6.63 -9.46
CA ILE A 18 -7.98 -6.62 -9.51
C ILE A 18 -8.51 -7.93 -10.10
N GLU A 19 -9.53 -8.49 -9.48
CA GLU A 19 -10.23 -9.65 -10.00
C GLU A 19 -11.51 -9.21 -10.71
N LYS A 20 -12.04 -10.07 -11.56
CA LYS A 20 -13.24 -9.77 -12.34
C LYS A 20 -14.40 -9.42 -11.41
N GLY A 21 -15.03 -8.28 -11.67
CA GLY A 21 -16.18 -7.81 -10.91
C GLY A 21 -15.84 -7.00 -9.66
N GLU A 22 -14.55 -6.83 -9.34
CA GLU A 22 -14.14 -6.02 -8.21
C GLU A 22 -13.97 -4.54 -8.59
N THR A 23 -14.30 -3.65 -7.65
CA THR A 23 -13.83 -2.28 -7.71
C THR A 23 -12.39 -2.20 -7.22
N PHE A 24 -11.69 -1.10 -7.48
CA PHE A 24 -10.33 -0.90 -6.97
C PHE A 24 -10.30 -0.94 -5.44
N GLU A 25 -11.31 -0.39 -4.78
CA GLU A 25 -11.42 -0.40 -3.32
C GLU A 25 -11.59 -1.82 -2.80
N GLN A 26 -12.45 -2.61 -3.43
CA GLN A 26 -12.64 -4.02 -3.06
C GLN A 26 -11.37 -4.82 -3.20
N THR A 27 -10.62 -4.58 -4.26
CA THR A 27 -9.31 -5.23 -4.48
C THR A 27 -8.35 -4.88 -3.35
N ALA A 28 -8.27 -3.59 -2.98
CA ALA A 28 -7.38 -3.15 -1.91
C ALA A 28 -7.73 -3.82 -0.58
N ILE A 29 -9.01 -3.84 -0.22
CA ILE A 29 -9.46 -4.45 1.02
C ILE A 29 -9.14 -5.95 1.04
N ARG A 30 -9.43 -6.65 -0.05
CA ARG A 30 -9.18 -8.09 -0.17
C ARG A 30 -7.71 -8.42 -0.09
N GLU A 31 -6.88 -7.71 -0.85
CA GLU A 31 -5.44 -7.99 -0.91
C GLU A 31 -4.75 -7.72 0.43
N VAL A 32 -5.10 -6.64 1.12
CA VAL A 32 -4.54 -6.36 2.44
C VAL A 32 -4.93 -7.46 3.43
N LEU A 33 -6.19 -7.90 3.39
CA LEU A 33 -6.66 -8.97 4.25
C LEU A 33 -5.94 -10.29 3.98
N GLU A 34 -5.79 -10.66 2.71
CA GLU A 34 -5.09 -11.89 2.32
C GLU A 34 -3.61 -11.85 2.71
N GLU A 35 -2.95 -10.72 2.43
CA GLU A 35 -1.50 -10.61 2.66
C GLU A 35 -1.12 -10.42 4.12
N THR A 36 -1.96 -9.76 4.92
CA THR A 36 -1.58 -9.31 6.27
C THR A 36 -2.58 -9.67 7.37
N GLY A 37 -3.76 -10.17 7.03
CA GLY A 37 -4.82 -10.45 8.00
C GLY A 37 -5.48 -9.21 8.57
N ILE A 38 -5.21 -8.03 8.01
CA ILE A 38 -5.70 -6.75 8.52
C ILE A 38 -6.99 -6.34 7.82
N HIS A 39 -7.99 -5.97 8.61
CA HIS A 39 -9.24 -5.38 8.11
C HIS A 39 -9.08 -3.86 8.07
N ILE A 40 -9.20 -3.28 6.89
CA ILE A 40 -9.01 -1.85 6.69
C ILE A 40 -10.32 -1.15 6.36
N GLN A 41 -10.35 0.15 6.68
CA GLN A 41 -11.40 1.06 6.24
C GLN A 41 -10.76 2.14 5.39
N ILE A 42 -11.11 2.18 4.12
CA ILE A 42 -10.54 3.14 3.17
C ILE A 42 -11.08 4.54 3.48
N LEU A 43 -10.17 5.52 3.48
CA LEU A 43 -10.52 6.93 3.56
C LEU A 43 -10.85 7.40 2.14
N PRO A 44 -12.12 7.75 1.85
CA PRO A 44 -12.61 7.80 0.46
C PRO A 44 -12.06 8.96 -0.38
N GLN A 45 -11.44 9.95 0.23
CA GLN A 45 -11.03 11.16 -0.45
C GLN A 45 -9.58 11.15 -0.89
N PHE A 46 -8.88 10.03 -0.73
CA PHE A 46 -7.50 9.90 -1.17
C PHE A 46 -7.33 8.66 -2.03
N ALA A 47 -6.77 8.86 -3.21
CA ALA A 47 -6.32 7.79 -4.08
C ALA A 47 -5.18 8.32 -4.93
N SER A 48 -4.16 7.50 -5.13
CA SER A 48 -3.01 7.86 -5.96
C SER A 48 -2.68 6.71 -6.88
N LYS A 49 -2.27 7.04 -8.10
CA LYS A 49 -1.96 6.05 -9.11
C LYS A 49 -0.45 5.90 -9.25
N SER A 50 0.00 4.66 -9.17
CA SER A 50 1.39 4.29 -9.42
C SER A 50 1.46 3.53 -10.73
N GLU A 51 2.31 3.98 -11.65
CA GLU A 51 2.49 3.35 -12.94
C GLU A 51 3.92 2.84 -13.08
N TYR A 52 4.04 1.62 -13.58
CA TYR A 52 5.33 1.00 -13.88
C TYR A 52 5.53 1.05 -15.39
N THR A 53 6.59 1.71 -15.83
CA THR A 53 6.88 1.93 -17.24
C THR A 53 8.12 1.15 -17.64
N ILE A 54 7.99 0.40 -18.75
CA ILE A 54 9.10 -0.32 -19.36
C ILE A 54 9.22 0.16 -20.81
N GLN A 55 10.41 0.65 -21.20
CA GLN A 55 10.70 1.13 -22.55
C GLN A 55 9.70 2.19 -23.05
N GLY A 56 9.30 3.10 -22.15
CA GLY A 56 8.36 4.17 -22.49
C GLY A 56 6.91 3.78 -22.54
N ARG A 57 6.58 2.52 -22.24
CA ARG A 57 5.21 2.01 -22.22
C ARG A 57 4.77 1.74 -20.78
N VAL A 58 3.53 2.09 -20.46
CA VAL A 58 2.93 1.73 -19.18
C VAL A 58 2.59 0.25 -19.20
N GLU A 59 3.31 -0.55 -18.43
CA GLU A 59 3.10 -1.99 -18.34
C GLU A 59 2.16 -2.37 -17.19
N LYS A 60 2.08 -1.54 -16.15
CA LYS A 60 1.28 -1.85 -14.99
C LYS A 60 0.85 -0.55 -14.30
N SER A 61 -0.40 -0.52 -13.85
CA SER A 61 -0.96 0.59 -13.11
C SER A 61 -1.62 0.06 -11.84
N VAL A 62 -1.34 0.69 -10.71
CA VAL A 62 -1.90 0.32 -9.42
C VAL A 62 -2.47 1.56 -8.74
N THR A 63 -3.68 1.46 -8.22
CA THR A 63 -4.29 2.52 -7.43
C THR A 63 -3.98 2.27 -5.95
N ILE A 64 -3.39 3.25 -5.30
CA ILE A 64 -3.03 3.20 -3.89
C ILE A 64 -4.01 4.05 -3.10
N PHE A 65 -4.61 3.45 -2.09
CA PHE A 65 -5.56 4.10 -1.21
C PHE A 65 -4.95 4.35 0.16
N LEU A 66 -5.53 5.29 0.89
CA LEU A 66 -5.22 5.52 2.28
C LEU A 66 -6.32 4.89 3.13
N ALA A 67 -5.93 4.14 4.14
CA ALA A 67 -6.88 3.41 4.97
C ALA A 67 -6.47 3.48 6.43
N LYS A 68 -7.44 3.25 7.30
CA LYS A 68 -7.22 3.11 8.74
C LYS A 68 -7.61 1.72 9.19
N THR A 69 -7.07 1.30 10.31
CA THR A 69 -7.42 0.02 10.92
C THR A 69 -7.39 0.11 12.43
N LYS A 70 -8.16 -0.75 13.07
CA LYS A 70 -8.10 -0.99 14.53
C LYS A 70 -7.30 -2.26 14.82
N ASP A 71 -6.96 -3.03 13.79
CA ASP A 71 -6.23 -4.28 13.96
C ASP A 71 -4.76 -3.98 14.26
N THR A 72 -4.24 -4.61 15.30
CA THR A 72 -2.83 -4.49 15.68
C THR A 72 -2.06 -5.75 15.38
N GLN A 73 -2.74 -6.89 15.27
CA GLN A 73 -2.11 -8.16 14.99
C GLN A 73 -2.01 -8.38 13.48
N THR A 74 -0.81 -8.63 13.00
CA THR A 74 -0.53 -8.87 11.59
C THR A 74 -0.11 -10.30 11.40
N THR A 75 -0.79 -11.00 10.48
CA THR A 75 -0.47 -12.39 10.12
C THR A 75 -0.21 -12.43 8.62
N ILE A 76 1.06 -12.53 8.24
CA ILE A 76 1.42 -12.49 6.82
C ILE A 76 1.15 -13.82 6.13
N GLN A 77 0.79 -13.74 4.85
CA GLN A 77 0.64 -14.88 3.96
C GLN A 77 2.04 -15.33 3.52
N ARG A 78 2.58 -16.32 4.20
CA ARG A 78 4.00 -16.68 4.07
C ARG A 78 4.41 -17.21 2.71
N GLU A 79 3.46 -17.67 1.90
CA GLU A 79 3.73 -18.13 0.54
C GLU A 79 4.18 -16.99 -0.37
N GLU A 80 3.71 -15.77 -0.11
CA GLU A 80 4.00 -14.61 -0.94
C GLU A 80 4.73 -13.49 -0.21
N ILE A 81 4.52 -13.37 1.10
CA ILE A 81 5.05 -12.28 1.91
C ILE A 81 6.15 -12.82 2.82
N GLU A 82 7.34 -12.24 2.70
CA GLU A 82 8.49 -12.62 3.51
C GLU A 82 8.46 -12.00 4.90
N ASP A 83 8.06 -10.73 4.98
CA ASP A 83 8.11 -9.97 6.22
C ASP A 83 7.17 -8.77 6.18
N TYR A 84 6.90 -8.18 7.34
CA TYR A 84 6.12 -6.96 7.47
C TYR A 84 6.71 -6.06 8.54
N ILE A 85 6.39 -4.78 8.48
CA ILE A 85 6.81 -3.82 9.50
C ILE A 85 5.83 -2.65 9.58
N TRP A 86 5.50 -2.25 10.82
CA TRP A 86 4.73 -1.05 11.10
C TRP A 86 5.69 0.07 11.43
N LEU A 87 5.63 1.17 10.67
CA LEU A 87 6.53 2.31 10.82
C LEU A 87 5.74 3.61 10.90
N ASN A 88 6.26 4.58 11.63
CA ASN A 88 5.77 5.95 11.52
C ASN A 88 6.15 6.53 10.16
N PHE A 89 5.60 7.69 9.84
CA PHE A 89 5.80 8.33 8.55
C PHE A 89 7.28 8.52 8.20
N GLU A 90 8.05 9.09 9.13
CA GLU A 90 9.45 9.42 8.87
C GLU A 90 10.30 8.18 8.58
N LYS A 91 10.12 7.13 9.38
CA LYS A 91 10.84 5.87 9.18
C LYS A 91 10.39 5.15 7.91
N ALA A 92 9.10 5.25 7.58
CA ALA A 92 8.59 4.68 6.34
C ALA A 92 9.20 5.38 5.13
N MET A 93 9.31 6.71 5.17
CA MET A 93 9.98 7.47 4.10
C MET A 93 11.44 7.04 3.91
N ASP A 94 12.14 6.78 5.01
CA ASP A 94 13.53 6.33 4.96
C ASP A 94 13.66 4.90 4.45
N THR A 95 12.64 4.07 4.67
CA THR A 95 12.65 2.66 4.31
C THR A 95 12.28 2.42 2.86
N LEU A 96 11.35 3.22 2.32
CA LEU A 96 10.93 3.10 0.94
C LEU A 96 12.06 3.53 0.00
N ARG A 97 12.37 2.68 -0.96
CA ARG A 97 13.48 2.88 -1.88
C ARG A 97 13.10 3.69 -3.12
N PHE A 98 11.88 3.48 -3.63
CA PHE A 98 11.46 4.08 -4.90
C PHE A 98 10.81 5.43 -4.68
N ILE A 99 11.18 6.39 -5.55
CA ILE A 99 10.69 7.77 -5.45
C ILE A 99 9.17 7.85 -5.60
N ASN A 100 8.58 7.01 -6.46
CA ASN A 100 7.13 6.99 -6.64
C ASN A 100 6.41 6.64 -5.33
N ASP A 101 6.90 5.63 -4.61
CA ASP A 101 6.30 5.22 -3.34
C ASP A 101 6.46 6.30 -2.28
N ARG A 102 7.64 6.95 -2.23
CA ARG A 102 7.87 8.06 -1.30
C ARG A 102 6.96 9.24 -1.59
N ASN A 103 6.77 9.55 -2.87
CA ASN A 103 5.87 10.64 -3.26
C ASN A 103 4.42 10.34 -2.89
N ILE A 104 3.98 9.10 -3.04
CA ILE A 104 2.63 8.68 -2.64
C ILE A 104 2.48 8.80 -1.12
N LEU A 105 3.46 8.32 -0.37
CA LEU A 105 3.43 8.41 1.09
C LEU A 105 3.42 9.87 1.57
N GLN A 106 4.22 10.72 0.94
CA GLN A 106 4.23 12.15 1.27
C GLN A 106 2.87 12.79 0.99
N SER A 107 2.27 12.46 -0.16
CA SER A 107 0.94 12.99 -0.52
C SER A 107 -0.13 12.53 0.47
N ALA A 108 -0.06 11.28 0.92
CA ALA A 108 -0.98 10.74 1.91
C ALA A 108 -0.82 11.45 3.26
N HIS A 109 0.42 11.70 3.67
CA HIS A 109 0.70 12.42 4.91
C HIS A 109 0.17 13.86 4.84
N ASP A 110 0.43 14.55 3.74
CA ASP A 110 -0.05 15.91 3.54
C ASP A 110 -1.58 15.97 3.58
N PHE A 111 -2.25 14.99 2.98
CA PHE A 111 -3.70 14.86 3.04
C PHE A 111 -4.20 14.72 4.49
N LEU A 112 -3.56 13.87 5.28
CA LEU A 112 -3.95 13.66 6.67
C LEU A 112 -3.76 14.93 7.51
N VAL A 113 -2.69 15.65 7.31
CA VAL A 113 -2.42 16.92 7.98
C VAL A 113 -3.47 17.97 7.57
N GLU A 114 -3.74 18.08 6.27
CA GLU A 114 -4.70 19.05 5.72
C GLU A 114 -6.12 18.77 6.22
N GLN A 115 -6.50 17.51 6.33
CA GLN A 115 -7.81 17.10 6.84
C GLN A 115 -7.88 17.08 8.37
N LYS A 116 -6.80 17.45 9.04
CA LYS A 116 -6.70 17.47 10.51
C LYS A 116 -6.96 16.12 11.16
N ILE A 117 -6.55 15.05 10.50
CA ILE A 117 -6.66 13.68 11.02
C ILE A 117 -5.46 13.37 11.91
N ILE A 118 -4.31 13.96 11.60
CA ILE A 118 -3.09 13.85 12.41
C ILE A 118 -2.49 15.22 12.69
#